data_f45a7f07497a701c6388ba9b29769eeb
#
_entry.id   f45a7f07497a701c6388ba9b29769eeb
#
_cell.length_a   1.000
_cell.length_b   1.000
_cell.length_c   1.000
_cell.angle_alpha   90.00
_cell.angle_beta   90.00
_cell.angle_gamma   90.00
#
_symmetry.space_group_name_H-M   'P 1'
#
loop_
_entity.id
_entity.type
_entity.pdbx_description
1 polymer ?
#
loop_
_entity_poly.entity_id
_entity_poly.type
_entity_poly.pdbx_seq_one_letter_code
_entity_poly.pdbx_strand_id
1 'polypeptide(L)'
;MDRTKNGATLAAAMVVLSPLLICQGIYVRRVTPKLPEAAGPRSGEDGSGVPFRILVLGDSAAAGVGVRTQEEALAGCMVSALKRQFRVAWRVEAQTGATTRSTIARLKSMAQEPFIAVAISLGVNDVTCGRRASTWLAELDELSDLLRLKFGVQRMFWTGVPPMHEFPALPQPLRWYLGARAKWFDRVLREWAEPQSDCAFVAAPTGGCGPMMAEDGFHPGPLMYEMWGAEMARRIMECRGLSAHEAAAAQKA
;
A
#
# COMPACT_ATOMS: atom_id res chain seq x y z
N MET A 1 28.64 -1.18 -0.49
CA MET A 1 29.35 -0.06 0.15
C MET A 1 28.62 1.24 -0.17
N ASP A 2 27.40 1.49 0.37
CA ASP A 2 26.73 2.82 0.21
C ASP A 2 25.58 3.09 1.21
N ARG A 3 25.38 2.27 2.24
CA ARG A 3 24.28 2.47 3.22
C ARG A 3 24.50 3.69 4.13
N THR A 4 25.75 4.01 4.44
CA THR A 4 26.11 5.11 5.36
C THR A 4 26.11 6.49 4.68
N LYS A 5 26.49 6.57 3.42
CA LYS A 5 26.55 7.84 2.68
C LYS A 5 25.17 8.44 2.42
N ASN A 6 24.19 7.62 2.02
CA ASN A 6 22.82 8.10 1.79
C ASN A 6 22.14 8.59 3.07
N GLY A 7 22.38 7.91 4.20
CA GLY A 7 21.85 8.32 5.51
C GLY A 7 22.45 9.66 5.99
N ALA A 8 23.75 9.85 5.86
CA ALA A 8 24.42 11.08 6.25
C ALA A 8 24.02 12.28 5.37
N THR A 9 23.89 12.08 4.06
CA THR A 9 23.45 13.12 3.11
C THR A 9 22.01 13.55 3.38
N LEU A 10 21.12 12.60 3.66
CA LEU A 10 19.72 12.90 4.02
C LEU A 10 19.63 13.62 5.36
N ALA A 11 20.43 13.23 6.35
CA ALA A 11 20.47 13.88 7.65
C ALA A 11 20.99 15.33 7.53
N ALA A 12 22.05 15.56 6.77
CA ALA A 12 22.57 16.90 6.52
C ALA A 12 21.54 17.78 5.76
N ALA A 13 20.87 17.21 4.75
CA ALA A 13 19.80 17.92 4.03
C ALA A 13 18.63 18.25 4.95
N MET A 14 18.28 17.38 5.90
CA MET A 14 17.24 17.69 6.91
C MET A 14 17.60 18.90 7.77
N VAL A 15 18.84 19.00 8.22
CA VAL A 15 19.26 20.11 9.10
C VAL A 15 19.30 21.42 8.33
N VAL A 16 19.95 21.44 7.16
CA VAL A 16 20.16 22.67 6.37
C VAL A 16 18.89 23.15 5.68
N LEU A 17 18.11 22.22 5.12
CA LEU A 17 16.90 22.53 4.35
C LEU A 17 15.62 22.48 5.18
N SER A 18 15.69 22.10 6.47
CA SER A 18 14.49 21.86 7.29
C SER A 18 13.49 23.02 7.30
N PRO A 19 13.88 24.31 7.41
CA PRO A 19 12.90 25.39 7.36
C PRO A 19 12.14 25.45 6.04
N LEU A 20 12.87 25.29 4.92
CA LEU A 20 12.29 25.29 3.58
C LEU A 20 11.40 24.09 3.35
N LEU A 21 11.84 22.88 3.75
CA LEU A 21 11.05 21.66 3.61
C LEU A 21 9.75 21.73 4.42
N ILE A 22 9.79 22.30 5.63
CA ILE A 22 8.59 22.51 6.46
C ILE A 22 7.63 23.49 5.79
N CYS A 23 8.14 24.65 5.32
CA CYS A 23 7.32 25.63 4.61
C CYS A 23 6.67 25.03 3.35
N GLN A 24 7.44 24.27 2.55
CA GLN A 24 6.92 23.59 1.38
C GLN A 24 5.90 22.52 1.73
N GLY A 25 6.12 21.73 2.79
CA GLY A 25 5.17 20.74 3.27
C GLY A 25 3.84 21.36 3.72
N ILE A 26 3.90 22.52 4.41
CA ILE A 26 2.69 23.28 4.80
C ILE A 26 2.00 23.84 3.55
N TYR A 27 2.77 24.40 2.62
CA TYR A 27 2.24 24.93 1.37
C TYR A 27 1.50 23.85 0.57
N VAL A 28 2.14 22.70 0.31
CA VAL A 28 1.53 21.58 -0.43
C VAL A 28 0.22 21.14 0.23
N ARG A 29 0.20 20.96 1.56
CA ARG A 29 -1.03 20.58 2.28
C ARG A 29 -2.17 21.58 2.16
N ARG A 30 -1.88 22.87 1.90
CA ARG A 30 -2.87 23.93 1.74
C ARG A 30 -3.37 24.07 0.31
N VAL A 31 -2.48 23.88 -0.68
CA VAL A 31 -2.80 24.15 -2.09
C VAL A 31 -3.23 22.90 -2.85
N THR A 32 -2.80 21.71 -2.43
CA THR A 32 -3.22 20.45 -3.07
C THR A 32 -4.73 20.25 -2.88
N PRO A 33 -5.50 20.04 -3.96
CA PRO A 33 -6.91 19.75 -3.87
C PRO A 33 -7.18 18.57 -2.94
N LYS A 34 -8.18 18.70 -2.07
CA LYS A 34 -8.60 17.61 -1.19
C LYS A 34 -9.66 16.79 -1.90
N LEU A 35 -9.23 15.71 -2.54
CA LEU A 35 -10.13 14.78 -3.19
C LEU A 35 -10.82 13.88 -2.15
N PRO A 36 -12.10 13.54 -2.35
CA PRO A 36 -12.80 12.61 -1.48
C PRO A 36 -12.29 11.18 -1.68
N GLU A 37 -12.52 10.34 -0.70
CA GLU A 37 -12.41 8.90 -0.86
C GLU A 37 -13.51 8.40 -1.81
N ALA A 38 -13.24 7.34 -2.57
CA ALA A 38 -14.17 6.79 -3.56
C ALA A 38 -15.52 6.40 -2.91
N ALA A 39 -16.61 6.79 -3.55
CA ALA A 39 -17.96 6.45 -3.12
C ALA A 39 -18.29 4.98 -3.41
N GLY A 40 -19.27 4.43 -2.69
CA GLY A 40 -19.75 3.07 -2.91
C GLY A 40 -19.39 2.11 -1.76
N PRO A 41 -19.75 0.82 -1.91
CA PRO A 41 -19.62 -0.17 -0.86
C PRO A 41 -18.14 -0.49 -0.59
N ARG A 42 -17.77 -0.55 0.69
CA ARG A 42 -16.43 -0.96 1.14
C ARG A 42 -16.34 -2.44 1.49
N SER A 43 -17.37 -3.19 1.19
CA SER A 43 -17.39 -4.64 1.32
C SER A 43 -18.42 -5.23 0.35
N GLY A 44 -18.23 -6.46 -0.03
CA GLY A 44 -19.15 -7.16 -0.93
C GLY A 44 -18.65 -8.55 -1.28
N GLU A 45 -19.38 -9.19 -2.19
CA GLU A 45 -19.02 -10.48 -2.75
C GLU A 45 -19.31 -10.46 -4.26
N ASP A 46 -18.39 -11.00 -5.08
CA ASP A 46 -18.56 -11.15 -6.53
C ASP A 46 -17.84 -12.41 -7.04
N GLY A 47 -18.31 -12.94 -8.19
CA GLY A 47 -17.78 -14.16 -8.78
C GLY A 47 -18.44 -15.43 -8.26
N SER A 48 -18.09 -16.59 -8.85
CA SER A 48 -18.75 -17.89 -8.58
C SER A 48 -17.80 -19.05 -8.33
N GLY A 49 -16.49 -18.79 -8.31
CA GLY A 49 -15.45 -19.82 -8.14
C GLY A 49 -15.21 -20.22 -6.68
N VAL A 50 -13.97 -20.65 -6.39
CA VAL A 50 -13.55 -21.02 -5.04
C VAL A 50 -13.67 -19.83 -4.08
N PRO A 51 -14.24 -20.01 -2.86
CA PRO A 51 -14.34 -18.93 -1.89
C PRO A 51 -12.98 -18.30 -1.55
N PHE A 52 -12.92 -16.98 -1.59
CA PHE A 52 -11.72 -16.21 -1.29
C PHE A 52 -12.06 -14.92 -0.57
N ARG A 53 -11.70 -14.83 0.71
CA ARG A 53 -11.93 -13.63 1.53
C ARG A 53 -10.66 -12.79 1.60
N ILE A 54 -10.73 -11.53 1.20
CA ILE A 54 -9.61 -10.61 1.17
C ILE A 54 -9.93 -9.28 1.88
N LEU A 55 -8.98 -8.84 2.70
CA LEU A 55 -8.96 -7.50 3.28
C LEU A 55 -8.11 -6.58 2.41
N VAL A 56 -8.59 -5.38 2.10
CA VAL A 56 -7.79 -4.29 1.53
C VAL A 56 -7.54 -3.28 2.63
N LEU A 57 -6.28 -3.13 3.00
CA LEU A 57 -5.86 -2.33 4.15
C LEU A 57 -4.97 -1.18 3.69
N GLY A 58 -5.22 0.04 4.21
CA GLY A 58 -4.33 1.11 3.81
C GLY A 58 -4.74 2.53 4.14
N ASP A 59 -4.17 3.44 3.38
CA ASP A 59 -4.36 4.87 3.47
C ASP A 59 -5.34 5.41 2.39
N SER A 60 -5.15 6.67 1.99
CA SER A 60 -5.98 7.33 0.97
C SER A 60 -6.00 6.61 -0.37
N ALA A 61 -4.87 6.02 -0.80
CA ALA A 61 -4.80 5.29 -2.05
C ALA A 61 -5.63 4.00 -1.98
N ALA A 62 -5.56 3.24 -0.88
CA ALA A 62 -6.44 2.07 -0.69
C ALA A 62 -7.92 2.46 -0.50
N ALA A 63 -8.20 3.66 0.02
CA ALA A 63 -9.56 4.20 0.14
C ALA A 63 -10.15 4.71 -1.19
N GLY A 64 -9.35 4.74 -2.26
CA GLY A 64 -9.77 5.15 -3.60
C GLY A 64 -9.78 6.66 -3.83
N VAL A 65 -8.95 7.43 -3.13
CA VAL A 65 -8.76 8.85 -3.44
C VAL A 65 -8.18 8.98 -4.85
N GLY A 66 -8.81 9.81 -5.69
CA GLY A 66 -8.41 10.02 -7.09
C GLY A 66 -9.34 9.36 -8.12
N VAL A 67 -10.32 8.57 -7.67
CA VAL A 67 -11.39 8.00 -8.48
C VAL A 67 -12.75 8.24 -7.83
N ARG A 68 -13.83 8.06 -8.58
CA ARG A 68 -15.17 8.41 -8.10
C ARG A 68 -15.82 7.29 -7.31
N THR A 69 -15.61 6.04 -7.72
CA THR A 69 -16.30 4.88 -7.12
C THR A 69 -15.32 3.80 -6.68
N GLN A 70 -15.76 2.94 -5.75
CA GLN A 70 -14.97 1.81 -5.26
C GLN A 70 -14.68 0.77 -6.36
N GLU A 71 -15.50 0.70 -7.40
CA GLU A 71 -15.25 -0.14 -8.58
C GLU A 71 -14.02 0.31 -9.37
N GLU A 72 -13.75 1.62 -9.40
CA GLU A 72 -12.58 2.22 -10.06
C GLU A 72 -11.33 2.23 -9.17
N ALA A 73 -11.49 1.97 -7.86
CA ALA A 73 -10.40 1.93 -6.89
C ALA A 73 -9.66 0.58 -6.86
N LEU A 74 -8.56 0.50 -6.09
CA LEU A 74 -7.75 -0.72 -5.96
C LEU A 74 -8.60 -1.98 -5.71
N ALA A 75 -9.53 -1.92 -4.76
CA ALA A 75 -10.36 -3.07 -4.39
C ALA A 75 -11.22 -3.53 -5.57
N GLY A 76 -11.93 -2.62 -6.24
CA GLY A 76 -12.80 -2.95 -7.37
C GLY A 76 -12.01 -3.49 -8.57
N CYS A 77 -10.91 -2.86 -8.95
CA CYS A 77 -10.04 -3.32 -10.02
C CYS A 77 -9.47 -4.73 -9.74
N MET A 78 -8.99 -4.96 -8.52
CA MET A 78 -8.48 -6.26 -8.08
C MET A 78 -9.58 -7.34 -8.10
N VAL A 79 -10.75 -7.06 -7.52
CA VAL A 79 -11.89 -7.99 -7.49
C VAL A 79 -12.36 -8.31 -8.90
N SER A 80 -12.44 -7.32 -9.79
CA SER A 80 -12.83 -7.53 -11.20
C SER A 80 -11.92 -8.52 -11.93
N ALA A 81 -10.62 -8.53 -11.61
CA ALA A 81 -9.67 -9.50 -12.15
C ALA A 81 -9.80 -10.89 -11.50
N LEU A 82 -9.99 -10.94 -10.18
CA LEU A 82 -10.05 -12.19 -9.40
C LEU A 82 -11.37 -12.97 -9.57
N LYS A 83 -12.50 -12.28 -9.77
CA LYS A 83 -13.84 -12.89 -9.83
C LYS A 83 -14.04 -13.92 -10.95
N ARG A 84 -13.13 -13.93 -11.93
CA ARG A 84 -13.13 -14.93 -13.01
C ARG A 84 -12.79 -16.33 -12.51
N GLN A 85 -12.10 -16.46 -11.38
CA GLN A 85 -11.63 -17.73 -10.81
C GLN A 85 -12.14 -17.97 -9.40
N PHE A 86 -12.49 -16.91 -8.68
CA PHE A 86 -12.87 -16.95 -7.27
C PHE A 86 -14.25 -16.34 -7.03
N ARG A 87 -14.92 -16.81 -6.00
CA ARG A 87 -15.98 -16.08 -5.33
C ARG A 87 -15.30 -15.20 -4.27
N VAL A 88 -15.08 -13.94 -4.62
CA VAL A 88 -14.30 -13.01 -3.81
C VAL A 88 -15.21 -12.27 -2.85
N ALA A 89 -15.07 -12.51 -1.55
CA ALA A 89 -15.62 -11.65 -0.52
C ALA A 89 -14.53 -10.65 -0.10
N TRP A 90 -14.79 -9.36 -0.25
CA TRP A 90 -13.79 -8.32 0.07
C TRP A 90 -14.28 -7.34 1.12
N ARG A 91 -13.32 -6.74 1.84
CA ARG A 91 -13.55 -5.62 2.75
C ARG A 91 -12.41 -4.60 2.63
N VAL A 92 -12.76 -3.31 2.61
CA VAL A 92 -11.82 -2.20 2.56
C VAL A 92 -11.78 -1.52 3.93
N GLU A 93 -10.64 -1.61 4.61
CA GLU A 93 -10.31 -0.93 5.85
C GLU A 93 -9.18 0.06 5.59
N ALA A 94 -9.53 1.18 4.97
CA ALA A 94 -8.62 2.22 4.56
C ALA A 94 -9.14 3.60 4.98
N GLN A 95 -8.22 4.52 5.25
CA GLN A 95 -8.55 5.87 5.67
C GLN A 95 -7.49 6.86 5.20
N THR A 96 -7.94 7.98 4.66
CA THR A 96 -7.05 9.09 4.26
C THR A 96 -6.15 9.51 5.41
N GLY A 97 -4.84 9.59 5.13
CA GLY A 97 -3.84 9.99 6.11
C GLY A 97 -3.39 8.88 7.08
N ALA A 98 -3.90 7.65 6.94
CA ALA A 98 -3.52 6.55 7.82
C ALA A 98 -2.02 6.23 7.70
N THR A 99 -1.37 6.11 8.85
CA THR A 99 -0.01 5.56 9.02
C THR A 99 -0.11 4.10 9.44
N THR A 100 0.98 3.36 9.35
CA THR A 100 1.06 1.98 9.87
C THR A 100 0.62 1.94 11.34
N ARG A 101 1.08 2.86 12.17
CA ARG A 101 0.72 2.95 13.59
C ARG A 101 -0.78 3.19 13.82
N SER A 102 -1.39 4.13 13.09
CA SER A 102 -2.83 4.40 13.24
C SER A 102 -3.69 3.23 12.73
N THR A 103 -3.22 2.52 11.72
CA THR A 103 -3.87 1.32 11.19
C THR A 103 -3.86 0.19 12.21
N ILE A 104 -2.73 -0.06 12.88
CA ILE A 104 -2.63 -1.02 14.00
C ILE A 104 -3.65 -0.68 15.10
N ALA A 105 -3.71 0.59 15.52
CA ALA A 105 -4.64 1.01 16.57
C ALA A 105 -6.10 0.74 16.18
N ARG A 106 -6.47 1.03 14.93
CA ARG A 106 -7.81 0.78 14.39
C ARG A 106 -8.12 -0.72 14.34
N LEU A 107 -7.21 -1.54 13.83
CA LEU A 107 -7.41 -3.00 13.75
C LEU A 107 -7.54 -3.64 15.14
N LYS A 108 -6.85 -3.12 16.15
CA LYS A 108 -7.00 -3.60 17.54
C LYS A 108 -8.42 -3.41 18.07
N SER A 109 -9.13 -2.35 17.67
CA SER A 109 -10.51 -2.07 18.09
C SER A 109 -11.58 -2.78 17.24
N MET A 110 -11.25 -3.28 16.04
CA MET A 110 -12.19 -3.99 15.18
C MET A 110 -12.60 -5.33 15.79
N ALA A 111 -13.82 -5.80 15.46
CA ALA A 111 -14.23 -7.16 15.73
C ALA A 111 -13.36 -8.17 14.97
N GLN A 112 -13.17 -9.36 15.55
CA GLN A 112 -12.45 -10.43 14.89
C GLN A 112 -13.26 -10.95 13.70
N GLU A 113 -12.62 -11.02 12.54
CA GLU A 113 -13.20 -11.52 11.30
C GLU A 113 -12.10 -12.20 10.47
N PRO A 114 -12.27 -13.46 10.03
CA PRO A 114 -11.20 -14.18 9.33
C PRO A 114 -11.09 -13.73 7.87
N PHE A 115 -9.83 -13.54 7.41
CA PHE A 115 -9.49 -13.32 6.01
C PHE A 115 -8.40 -14.30 5.57
N ILE A 116 -8.48 -14.78 4.31
CA ILE A 116 -7.45 -15.64 3.73
C ILE A 116 -6.23 -14.81 3.37
N ALA A 117 -6.46 -13.61 2.84
CA ALA A 117 -5.40 -12.72 2.38
C ALA A 117 -5.67 -11.26 2.76
N VAL A 118 -4.61 -10.47 2.73
CA VAL A 118 -4.70 -9.01 2.85
C VAL A 118 -3.82 -8.34 1.79
N ALA A 119 -4.37 -7.34 1.10
CA ALA A 119 -3.66 -6.40 0.24
C ALA A 119 -3.40 -5.11 1.02
N ILE A 120 -2.14 -4.72 1.18
CA ILE A 120 -1.74 -3.62 2.07
C ILE A 120 -1.10 -2.50 1.26
N SER A 121 -1.59 -1.28 1.45
CA SER A 121 -1.04 -0.05 0.89
C SER A 121 -0.83 0.97 2.01
N LEU A 122 0.37 0.97 2.57
CA LEU A 122 0.82 1.86 3.65
C LEU A 122 2.26 2.31 3.40
N GLY A 123 2.66 3.41 4.02
CA GLY A 123 4.03 3.89 4.00
C GLY A 123 4.19 5.33 3.53
N VAL A 124 3.37 5.83 2.62
CA VAL A 124 3.43 7.23 2.14
C VAL A 124 3.29 8.20 3.31
N ASN A 125 2.32 7.97 4.19
CA ASN A 125 2.11 8.82 5.37
C ASN A 125 3.22 8.63 6.41
N ASP A 126 3.81 7.44 6.54
CA ASP A 126 4.96 7.18 7.41
C ASP A 126 6.21 7.94 6.91
N VAL A 127 6.42 7.99 5.58
CA VAL A 127 7.46 8.80 4.95
C VAL A 127 7.24 10.29 5.21
N THR A 128 6.03 10.81 4.95
CA THR A 128 5.73 12.25 5.03
C THR A 128 5.67 12.79 6.45
N CYS A 129 5.32 11.97 7.44
CA CYS A 129 5.36 12.36 8.86
C CYS A 129 6.76 12.21 9.49
N GLY A 130 7.78 11.82 8.72
CA GLY A 130 9.15 11.74 9.20
C GLY A 130 9.46 10.48 10.02
N ARG A 131 8.66 9.42 9.93
CA ARG A 131 8.88 8.16 10.67
C ARG A 131 10.29 7.61 10.42
N ARG A 132 10.96 7.12 11.46
CA ARG A 132 12.24 6.40 11.30
C ARG A 132 11.98 5.02 10.72
N ALA A 133 12.82 4.57 9.79
CA ALA A 133 12.66 3.25 9.17
C ALA A 133 12.71 2.09 10.17
N SER A 134 13.57 2.17 11.21
CA SER A 134 13.64 1.15 12.27
C SER A 134 12.35 1.05 13.08
N THR A 135 11.72 2.19 13.39
CA THR A 135 10.42 2.23 14.07
C THR A 135 9.33 1.67 13.17
N TRP A 136 9.37 2.02 11.88
CA TRP A 136 8.41 1.52 10.90
C TRP A 136 8.50 0.01 10.71
N LEU A 137 9.72 -0.56 10.65
CA LEU A 137 9.93 -2.02 10.62
C LEU A 137 9.28 -2.73 11.81
N ALA A 138 9.49 -2.23 13.03
CA ALA A 138 8.84 -2.80 14.21
C ALA A 138 7.30 -2.70 14.14
N GLU A 139 6.76 -1.63 13.51
CA GLU A 139 5.33 -1.49 13.26
C GLU A 139 4.83 -2.45 12.17
N LEU A 140 5.65 -2.80 11.15
CA LEU A 140 5.31 -3.83 10.16
C LEU A 140 5.21 -5.21 10.82
N ASP A 141 6.16 -5.54 11.73
CA ASP A 141 6.11 -6.78 12.51
C ASP A 141 4.83 -6.83 13.37
N GLU A 142 4.54 -5.77 14.14
CA GLU A 142 3.32 -5.67 14.97
C GLU A 142 2.04 -5.81 14.13
N LEU A 143 1.99 -5.17 12.95
CA LEU A 143 0.84 -5.26 12.05
C LEU A 143 0.66 -6.67 11.50
N SER A 144 1.74 -7.30 11.07
CA SER A 144 1.71 -8.66 10.52
C SER A 144 1.25 -9.68 11.55
N ASP A 145 1.77 -9.58 12.78
CA ASP A 145 1.36 -10.46 13.88
C ASP A 145 -0.11 -10.26 14.25
N LEU A 146 -0.58 -9.01 14.28
CA LEU A 146 -1.99 -8.71 14.49
C LEU A 146 -2.89 -9.30 13.40
N LEU A 147 -2.48 -9.23 12.14
CA LEU A 147 -3.21 -9.81 11.01
C LEU A 147 -3.25 -11.35 11.09
N ARG A 148 -2.14 -11.98 11.43
CA ARG A 148 -2.06 -13.44 11.63
C ARG A 148 -2.94 -13.90 12.80
N LEU A 149 -2.76 -13.29 13.98
CA LEU A 149 -3.35 -13.78 15.22
C LEU A 149 -4.83 -13.42 15.36
N LYS A 150 -5.23 -12.20 14.99
CA LYS A 150 -6.60 -11.73 15.17
C LYS A 150 -7.50 -12.03 13.98
N PHE A 151 -6.97 -11.92 12.76
CA PHE A 151 -7.76 -12.03 11.53
C PHE A 151 -7.48 -13.31 10.74
N GLY A 152 -6.59 -14.20 11.23
CA GLY A 152 -6.30 -15.48 10.59
C GLY A 152 -5.71 -15.37 9.19
N VAL A 153 -5.07 -14.25 8.87
CA VAL A 153 -4.49 -13.98 7.55
C VAL A 153 -3.37 -14.96 7.25
N GLN A 154 -3.47 -15.64 6.12
CA GLN A 154 -2.50 -16.63 5.65
C GLN A 154 -1.51 -16.05 4.64
N ARG A 155 -1.88 -14.99 3.91
CA ARG A 155 -1.05 -14.34 2.90
C ARG A 155 -1.20 -12.82 2.96
N MET A 156 -0.09 -12.12 2.97
CA MET A 156 0.00 -10.65 3.00
C MET A 156 0.69 -10.14 1.73
N PHE A 157 0.01 -9.26 1.00
CA PHE A 157 0.51 -8.62 -0.21
C PHE A 157 0.83 -7.15 0.08
N TRP A 158 2.10 -6.84 0.23
CA TRP A 158 2.59 -5.51 0.60
C TRP A 158 2.91 -4.69 -0.65
N THR A 159 2.13 -3.65 -0.89
CA THR A 159 2.46 -2.69 -1.94
C THR A 159 3.67 -1.87 -1.53
N GLY A 160 4.66 -1.75 -2.41
CA GLY A 160 5.82 -0.90 -2.24
C GLY A 160 5.45 0.57 -2.04
N VAL A 161 6.38 1.34 -1.48
CA VAL A 161 6.18 2.78 -1.33
C VAL A 161 6.42 3.46 -2.68
N PRO A 162 5.43 4.21 -3.22
CA PRO A 162 5.53 4.78 -4.55
C PRO A 162 6.69 5.78 -4.69
N PRO A 163 7.21 6.00 -5.91
CA PRO A 163 8.34 6.89 -6.17
C PRO A 163 7.94 8.37 -6.06
N MET A 164 7.91 8.90 -4.82
CA MET A 164 7.43 10.26 -4.55
C MET A 164 8.21 11.38 -5.27
N HIS A 165 9.38 11.07 -5.83
CA HIS A 165 10.11 12.02 -6.69
C HIS A 165 9.41 12.26 -8.05
N GLU A 166 8.44 11.43 -8.42
CA GLU A 166 7.61 11.58 -9.61
C GLU A 166 6.32 12.39 -9.35
N PHE A 167 5.99 12.72 -8.10
CA PHE A 167 4.73 13.38 -7.74
C PHE A 167 4.72 14.86 -8.17
N PRO A 168 3.85 15.25 -9.13
CA PRO A 168 3.77 16.62 -9.61
C PRO A 168 3.44 17.65 -8.52
N ALA A 169 2.62 17.28 -7.55
CA ALA A 169 2.23 18.15 -6.43
C ALA A 169 3.40 18.61 -5.55
N LEU A 170 4.53 17.90 -5.56
CA LEU A 170 5.66 18.20 -4.69
C LEU A 170 6.65 19.17 -5.36
N PRO A 171 6.95 20.35 -4.77
CA PRO A 171 7.98 21.26 -5.27
C PRO A 171 9.38 20.76 -4.90
N GLN A 172 10.41 21.24 -5.63
CA GLN A 172 11.81 21.05 -5.23
C GLN A 172 12.19 22.06 -4.13
N PRO A 173 13.00 21.67 -3.14
CA PRO A 173 13.67 20.39 -2.93
C PRO A 173 12.84 19.34 -2.16
N LEU A 174 11.61 19.62 -1.73
CA LEU A 174 10.77 18.67 -0.97
C LEU A 174 10.54 17.36 -1.75
N ARG A 175 10.31 17.46 -3.07
CA ARG A 175 10.14 16.30 -3.97
C ARG A 175 11.36 15.38 -3.95
N TRP A 176 12.55 15.94 -4.08
CA TRP A 176 13.80 15.20 -3.98
C TRP A 176 13.94 14.50 -2.63
N TYR A 177 13.69 15.23 -1.54
CA TYR A 177 13.84 14.72 -0.19
C TYR A 177 12.86 13.57 0.11
N LEU A 178 11.56 13.77 -0.16
CA LEU A 178 10.55 12.74 0.05
C LEU A 178 10.75 11.55 -0.90
N GLY A 179 11.18 11.80 -2.15
CA GLY A 179 11.52 10.75 -3.10
C GLY A 179 12.67 9.87 -2.63
N ALA A 180 13.73 10.46 -2.07
CA ALA A 180 14.85 9.71 -1.52
C ALA A 180 14.42 8.87 -0.28
N ARG A 181 13.57 9.43 0.58
CA ARG A 181 12.99 8.70 1.72
C ARG A 181 12.08 7.56 1.26
N ALA A 182 11.18 7.81 0.32
CA ALA A 182 10.27 6.81 -0.23
C ALA A 182 11.04 5.63 -0.84
N LYS A 183 12.07 5.91 -1.64
CA LYS A 183 12.96 4.88 -2.20
C LYS A 183 13.66 4.04 -1.12
N TRP A 184 14.03 4.65 -0.01
CA TRP A 184 14.63 3.92 1.11
C TRP A 184 13.59 3.04 1.81
N PHE A 185 12.39 3.56 2.11
CA PHE A 185 11.30 2.82 2.72
C PHE A 185 10.84 1.64 1.84
N ASP A 186 10.74 1.85 0.53
CA ASP A 186 10.41 0.79 -0.44
C ASP A 186 11.43 -0.35 -0.40
N ARG A 187 12.73 -0.02 -0.39
CA ARG A 187 13.81 -1.01 -0.26
C ARG A 187 13.71 -1.78 1.05
N VAL A 188 13.53 -1.06 2.16
CA VAL A 188 13.44 -1.66 3.50
C VAL A 188 12.22 -2.59 3.60
N LEU A 189 11.07 -2.20 3.03
CA LEU A 189 9.88 -3.03 2.97
C LEU A 189 10.14 -4.31 2.17
N ARG A 190 10.78 -4.21 1.01
CA ARG A 190 11.12 -5.35 0.17
C ARG A 190 12.06 -6.32 0.91
N GLU A 191 13.17 -5.82 1.46
CA GLU A 191 14.16 -6.59 2.22
C GLU A 191 13.52 -7.27 3.45
N TRP A 192 12.51 -6.62 4.06
CA TRP A 192 11.77 -7.16 5.21
C TRP A 192 10.75 -8.23 4.79
N ALA A 193 10.06 -8.06 3.66
CA ALA A 193 9.01 -8.99 3.21
C ALA A 193 9.58 -10.26 2.55
N GLU A 194 10.69 -10.16 1.79
CA GLU A 194 11.27 -11.27 1.01
C GLU A 194 11.54 -12.56 1.81
N PRO A 195 12.08 -12.53 3.04
CA PRO A 195 12.34 -13.75 3.81
C PRO A 195 11.09 -14.37 4.45
N GLN A 196 9.95 -13.68 4.44
CA GLN A 196 8.73 -14.15 5.08
C GLN A 196 7.88 -14.95 4.09
N SER A 197 7.65 -16.24 4.36
CA SER A 197 6.95 -17.15 3.46
C SER A 197 5.49 -16.78 3.19
N ASP A 198 4.86 -16.04 4.09
CA ASP A 198 3.47 -15.58 4.00
C ASP A 198 3.34 -14.13 3.49
N CYS A 199 4.46 -13.45 3.21
CA CYS A 199 4.49 -12.11 2.65
C CYS A 199 4.91 -12.14 1.17
N ALA A 200 4.29 -11.28 0.37
CA ALA A 200 4.67 -11.01 -1.01
C ALA A 200 4.81 -9.49 -1.20
N PHE A 201 5.95 -9.06 -1.70
CA PHE A 201 6.12 -7.67 -2.13
C PHE A 201 5.49 -7.47 -3.51
N VAL A 202 4.67 -6.44 -3.64
CA VAL A 202 4.05 -6.00 -4.90
C VAL A 202 4.59 -4.61 -5.21
N ALA A 203 5.25 -4.45 -6.33
CA ALA A 203 5.78 -3.14 -6.70
C ALA A 203 4.65 -2.10 -6.78
N ALA A 204 4.89 -0.91 -6.23
CA ALA A 204 3.96 0.20 -6.42
C ALA A 204 3.90 0.56 -7.91
N PRO A 205 2.72 0.96 -8.43
CA PRO A 205 2.64 1.42 -9.80
C PRO A 205 3.52 2.66 -9.99
N THR A 206 4.23 2.69 -11.12
CA THR A 206 5.12 3.79 -11.52
C THR A 206 4.55 4.50 -12.76
N GLY A 207 5.08 5.66 -13.09
CA GLY A 207 4.62 6.46 -14.23
C GLY A 207 3.85 7.72 -13.78
N GLY A 208 4.31 8.33 -12.69
CA GLY A 208 3.68 9.49 -12.03
C GLY A 208 3.61 10.78 -12.86
N CYS A 209 3.64 10.69 -14.20
CA CYS A 209 3.51 11.83 -15.08
C CYS A 209 2.19 11.79 -15.85
N GLY A 210 1.48 12.92 -15.89
CA GLY A 210 0.31 13.09 -16.75
C GLY A 210 -0.91 12.26 -16.32
N PRO A 211 -1.58 11.56 -17.26
CA PRO A 211 -2.90 10.93 -17.04
C PRO A 211 -2.93 9.77 -16.03
N MET A 212 -1.77 9.37 -15.52
CA MET A 212 -1.65 8.30 -14.52
C MET A 212 -2.02 8.77 -13.10
N MET A 213 -1.87 10.07 -12.82
CA MET A 213 -2.18 10.68 -11.52
C MET A 213 -3.56 11.34 -11.55
N ALA A 214 -4.19 11.43 -10.40
CA ALA A 214 -5.37 12.26 -10.20
C ALA A 214 -5.04 13.76 -10.36
N GLU A 215 -6.06 14.61 -10.45
CA GLU A 215 -5.90 16.06 -10.65
C GLU A 215 -5.11 16.77 -9.55
N ASP A 216 -5.01 16.16 -8.36
CA ASP A 216 -4.21 16.69 -7.26
C ASP A 216 -2.70 16.45 -7.42
N GLY A 217 -2.28 15.66 -8.43
CA GLY A 217 -0.88 15.34 -8.69
C GLY A 217 -0.17 14.56 -7.56
N PHE A 218 -0.95 13.92 -6.70
CA PHE A 218 -0.46 13.17 -5.53
C PHE A 218 -1.02 11.75 -5.45
N HIS A 219 -2.30 11.55 -5.78
CA HIS A 219 -2.98 10.27 -5.73
C HIS A 219 -3.02 9.58 -7.11
N PRO A 220 -3.19 8.25 -7.14
CA PRO A 220 -3.38 7.52 -8.39
C PRO A 220 -4.65 7.99 -9.13
N GLY A 221 -4.56 8.08 -10.46
CA GLY A 221 -5.73 8.21 -11.33
C GLY A 221 -6.31 6.84 -11.74
N PRO A 222 -7.43 6.83 -12.49
CA PRO A 222 -8.14 5.59 -12.84
C PRO A 222 -7.25 4.54 -13.51
N LEU A 223 -6.43 4.92 -14.48
CA LEU A 223 -5.54 3.99 -15.18
C LEU A 223 -4.49 3.37 -14.25
N MET A 224 -3.96 4.15 -13.30
CA MET A 224 -3.01 3.64 -12.32
C MET A 224 -3.67 2.65 -11.36
N TYR A 225 -4.92 2.87 -10.94
CA TYR A 225 -5.68 1.92 -10.14
C TYR A 225 -5.95 0.61 -10.90
N GLU A 226 -6.29 0.69 -12.19
CA GLU A 226 -6.51 -0.48 -13.03
C GLU A 226 -5.23 -1.34 -13.12
N MET A 227 -4.09 -0.73 -13.44
CA MET A 227 -2.80 -1.42 -13.49
C MET A 227 -2.41 -2.02 -12.14
N TRP A 228 -2.61 -1.29 -11.07
CA TRP A 228 -2.28 -1.76 -9.71
C TRP A 228 -3.19 -2.90 -9.27
N GLY A 229 -4.50 -2.80 -9.50
CA GLY A 229 -5.45 -3.87 -9.20
C GLY A 229 -5.16 -5.14 -9.99
N ALA A 230 -4.83 -5.02 -11.28
CA ALA A 230 -4.43 -6.15 -12.12
C ALA A 230 -3.14 -6.83 -11.63
N GLU A 231 -2.10 -6.05 -11.27
CA GLU A 231 -0.86 -6.60 -10.74
C GLU A 231 -1.06 -7.27 -9.37
N MET A 232 -1.85 -6.66 -8.48
CA MET A 232 -2.21 -7.26 -7.19
C MET A 232 -2.93 -8.60 -7.39
N ALA A 233 -3.92 -8.66 -8.29
CA ALA A 233 -4.64 -9.89 -8.61
C ALA A 233 -3.70 -10.97 -9.20
N ARG A 234 -2.80 -10.58 -10.10
CA ARG A 234 -1.80 -11.49 -10.67
C ARG A 234 -0.93 -12.14 -9.58
N ARG A 235 -0.41 -11.34 -8.65
CA ARG A 235 0.42 -11.83 -7.54
C ARG A 235 -0.36 -12.76 -6.60
N ILE A 236 -1.63 -12.46 -6.34
CA ILE A 236 -2.52 -13.32 -5.55
C ILE A 236 -2.70 -14.69 -6.23
N MET A 237 -2.96 -14.69 -7.54
CA MET A 237 -3.15 -15.93 -8.31
C MET A 237 -1.88 -16.78 -8.36
N GLU A 238 -0.71 -16.17 -8.53
CA GLU A 238 0.58 -16.87 -8.52
C GLU A 238 0.86 -17.56 -7.19
N CYS A 239 0.68 -16.86 -6.07
CA CYS A 239 0.89 -17.44 -4.74
C CYS A 239 -0.07 -18.59 -4.43
N ARG A 240 -1.29 -18.56 -4.98
CA ARG A 240 -2.25 -19.66 -4.84
C ARG A 240 -1.95 -20.87 -5.73
N GLY A 241 -1.45 -20.64 -6.93
CA GLY A 241 -0.99 -21.72 -7.81
C GLY A 241 0.12 -22.57 -7.18
N LEU A 242 1.05 -21.94 -6.50
CA LEU A 242 2.11 -22.61 -5.74
C LEU A 242 1.53 -23.46 -4.58
N SER A 243 0.61 -22.88 -3.79
CA SER A 243 -0.03 -23.60 -2.66
C SER A 243 -0.87 -24.80 -3.10
N ALA A 244 -1.55 -24.72 -4.24
CA ALA A 244 -2.32 -25.84 -4.80
C ALA A 244 -1.39 -26.96 -5.31
N HIS A 245 -0.23 -26.62 -5.83
CA HIS A 245 0.79 -27.57 -6.30
C HIS A 245 1.47 -28.30 -5.14
N GLU A 246 1.80 -27.57 -4.06
CA GLU A 246 2.34 -28.12 -2.82
C GLU A 246 1.35 -29.06 -2.12
N ALA A 247 0.06 -28.67 -2.05
CA ALA A 247 -1.00 -29.52 -1.49
C ALA A 247 -1.22 -30.80 -2.31
N ALA A 248 -1.16 -30.72 -3.64
CA ALA A 248 -1.27 -31.88 -4.53
C ALA A 248 -0.04 -32.81 -4.46
N ALA A 249 1.15 -32.26 -4.20
CA ALA A 249 2.37 -33.03 -3.99
C ALA A 249 2.38 -33.76 -2.64
N ALA A 250 1.89 -33.12 -1.57
CA ALA A 250 1.76 -33.71 -0.23
C ALA A 250 0.69 -34.81 -0.14
N GLN A 251 -0.32 -34.83 -1.04
CA GLN A 251 -1.29 -35.91 -1.13
C GLN A 251 -0.80 -37.15 -1.91
N LYS A 252 0.33 -37.02 -2.61
CA LYS A 252 0.94 -38.11 -3.39
C LYS A 252 2.15 -38.76 -2.71
N ALA A 253 2.59 -38.25 -1.56
CA ALA A 253 3.65 -38.76 -0.70
C ALA A 253 3.07 -39.47 0.53
#